data_424fbc6a4153f932a4d87372a58830b6
#
_entry.id   424fbc6a4153f932a4d87372a58830b6
#
_cell.length_a   1.000
_cell.length_b   1.000
_cell.length_c   1.000
_cell.angle_alpha   90.00
_cell.angle_beta   90.00
_cell.angle_gamma   90.00
#
_symmetry.space_group_name_H-M   'P 1'
#
loop_
_entity.id
_entity.type
_entity.pdbx_description
1 polymer ?
#
loop_
_entity_poly.entity_id
_entity_poly.type
_entity_poly.pdbx_seq_one_letter_code
_entity_poly.pdbx_strand_id
1 'polypeptide(L)'
;MIANKFSVFNKFFIRKNNKKIDLESTRGEVRSLGKKAGLSYSVRVMLDNVIGFSSIEVAEAMVPRADIVAIPETITLKKCISVFRRAAHSRLPVYKGTLDEIIGMVHVKDILAYWHAEKTFIIQNVIRKVIISTPSTPISDLFQEMRNTKVHLSIVVDEHGGTDGLITIEDLLEEITGEIEDEHDTNYNLIVPDKVDNSIIVDARIPIAELEKYYNCTLIDPSIDVDTLGGLIFYFEKSVPEVGKLIKHANGLIFKIMESDMRRIKKIKVTGSPKV
;
A
#
# COMPACT_ATOMS: atom_id res chain seq x y z
N MET A 1 -25.94 -18.25 -47.70
CA MET A 1 -26.10 -19.35 -46.74
C MET A 1 -25.01 -19.26 -45.64
N ILE A 2 -24.78 -18.08 -45.06
CA ILE A 2 -23.83 -17.83 -43.96
C ILE A 2 -24.46 -16.79 -42.99
N ALA A 3 -25.56 -17.14 -42.36
CA ALA A 3 -26.24 -16.22 -41.44
C ALA A 3 -26.77 -16.90 -40.15
N ASN A 4 -26.31 -18.09 -39.80
CA ASN A 4 -26.94 -18.81 -38.68
C ASN A 4 -25.97 -19.44 -37.68
N LYS A 5 -24.70 -18.99 -37.58
CA LYS A 5 -23.75 -19.48 -36.56
C LYS A 5 -23.44 -18.51 -35.46
N PHE A 6 -23.90 -17.26 -35.51
CA PHE A 6 -23.67 -16.25 -34.46
C PHE A 6 -24.75 -16.22 -33.37
N SER A 7 -25.90 -16.87 -33.59
CA SER A 7 -27.03 -16.85 -32.65
C SER A 7 -26.89 -17.82 -31.48
N VAL A 8 -26.06 -18.87 -31.57
CA VAL A 8 -25.92 -19.89 -30.54
C VAL A 8 -24.90 -19.48 -29.50
N PHE A 9 -23.89 -18.68 -29.87
CA PHE A 9 -22.87 -18.20 -28.92
C PHE A 9 -23.39 -17.13 -27.97
N ASN A 10 -24.42 -16.37 -28.37
CA ASN A 10 -24.98 -15.29 -27.54
C ASN A 10 -26.01 -15.78 -26.49
N LYS A 11 -26.50 -17.02 -26.59
CA LYS A 11 -27.40 -17.61 -25.59
C LYS A 11 -26.70 -18.29 -24.42
N PHE A 12 -25.41 -18.54 -24.53
CA PHE A 12 -24.66 -19.17 -23.43
C PHE A 12 -24.04 -18.16 -22.44
N PHE A 13 -23.96 -16.87 -22.83
CA PHE A 13 -23.37 -15.83 -22.00
C PHE A 13 -24.36 -14.99 -21.17
N ILE A 14 -25.68 -15.22 -21.29
CA ILE A 14 -26.70 -14.52 -20.51
C ILE A 14 -27.45 -15.51 -19.62
N ARG A 15 -26.71 -16.22 -18.80
CA ARG A 15 -27.23 -16.68 -17.52
C ARG A 15 -26.47 -15.95 -16.42
N LYS A 16 -26.69 -14.62 -16.34
CA LYS A 16 -26.33 -13.81 -15.18
C LYS A 16 -27.14 -14.34 -13.98
N ASN A 17 -26.58 -15.32 -13.28
CA ASN A 17 -26.89 -15.50 -11.89
C ASN A 17 -26.41 -14.22 -11.19
N ASN A 18 -27.31 -13.34 -10.83
CA ASN A 18 -27.12 -12.23 -9.89
C ASN A 18 -26.88 -12.77 -8.47
N LYS A 19 -25.91 -13.64 -8.26
CA LYS A 19 -25.24 -13.73 -6.99
C LYS A 19 -24.32 -12.52 -6.95
N LYS A 20 -24.59 -11.53 -6.10
CA LYS A 20 -23.54 -10.62 -5.60
C LYS A 20 -22.39 -11.54 -5.22
N ILE A 21 -21.30 -11.48 -6.00
CA ILE A 21 -20.07 -12.20 -5.64
C ILE A 21 -19.65 -11.54 -4.34
N ASP A 22 -19.77 -12.28 -3.26
CA ASP A 22 -19.28 -11.81 -1.97
C ASP A 22 -17.76 -11.78 -2.05
N LEU A 23 -17.19 -10.59 -1.96
CA LEU A 23 -15.76 -10.37 -2.08
C LEU A 23 -14.97 -11.18 -1.04
N GLU A 24 -15.53 -11.31 0.18
CA GLU A 24 -14.95 -12.11 1.27
C GLU A 24 -14.94 -13.61 0.92
N SER A 25 -16.03 -14.13 0.35
CA SER A 25 -16.11 -15.52 -0.11
C SER A 25 -15.05 -15.79 -1.20
N THR A 26 -14.90 -14.85 -2.15
CA THR A 26 -13.92 -14.97 -3.24
C THR A 26 -12.47 -14.94 -2.70
N ARG A 27 -12.20 -14.07 -1.73
CA ARG A 27 -10.90 -14.02 -1.04
C ARG A 27 -10.57 -15.35 -0.36
N GLY A 28 -11.53 -15.92 0.38
CA GLY A 28 -11.38 -17.21 1.04
C GLY A 28 -11.05 -18.35 0.07
N GLU A 29 -11.76 -18.41 -1.07
CA GLU A 29 -11.48 -19.41 -2.12
C GLU A 29 -10.09 -19.27 -2.72
N VAL A 30 -9.67 -18.03 -3.05
CA VAL A 30 -8.34 -17.76 -3.64
C VAL A 30 -7.23 -18.08 -2.64
N ARG A 31 -7.38 -17.74 -1.36
CA ARG A 31 -6.42 -18.13 -0.31
C ARG A 31 -6.27 -19.64 -0.21
N SER A 32 -7.40 -20.37 -0.19
CA SER A 32 -7.40 -21.84 -0.13
C SER A 32 -6.71 -22.45 -1.36
N LEU A 33 -7.01 -21.96 -2.57
CA LEU A 33 -6.38 -22.40 -3.80
C LEU A 33 -4.88 -22.12 -3.80
N GLY A 34 -4.46 -20.95 -3.34
CA GLY A 34 -3.07 -20.55 -3.24
C GLY A 34 -2.27 -21.47 -2.31
N LYS A 35 -2.83 -21.86 -1.17
CA LYS A 35 -2.23 -22.87 -0.27
C LYS A 35 -2.08 -24.23 -0.96
N LYS A 36 -3.13 -24.72 -1.61
CA LYS A 36 -3.10 -26.01 -2.35
C LYS A 36 -2.10 -26.01 -3.49
N ALA A 37 -1.91 -24.87 -4.16
CA ALA A 37 -0.93 -24.69 -5.23
C ALA A 37 0.52 -24.51 -4.74
N GLY A 38 0.74 -24.45 -3.42
CA GLY A 38 2.08 -24.25 -2.84
C GLY A 38 2.67 -22.86 -3.06
N LEU A 39 1.82 -21.84 -3.28
CA LEU A 39 2.29 -20.47 -3.45
C LEU A 39 2.89 -19.95 -2.14
N SER A 40 3.98 -19.16 -2.27
CA SER A 40 4.58 -18.49 -1.11
C SER A 40 3.57 -17.55 -0.43
N TYR A 41 3.81 -17.24 0.83
CA TYR A 41 2.96 -16.33 1.59
C TYR A 41 2.83 -14.96 0.90
N SER A 42 3.95 -14.37 0.46
CA SER A 42 3.96 -13.07 -0.22
C SER A 42 3.09 -13.05 -1.48
N VAL A 43 3.16 -14.10 -2.30
CA VAL A 43 2.31 -14.21 -3.50
C VAL A 43 0.82 -14.32 -3.13
N ARG A 44 0.48 -15.02 -2.06
CA ARG A 44 -0.92 -15.13 -1.59
C ARG A 44 -1.44 -13.79 -1.08
N VAL A 45 -0.62 -13.02 -0.37
CA VAL A 45 -0.96 -11.66 0.06
C VAL A 45 -1.19 -10.75 -1.14
N MET A 46 -0.30 -10.77 -2.14
CA MET A 46 -0.50 -10.00 -3.37
C MET A 46 -1.80 -10.35 -4.08
N LEU A 47 -2.15 -11.63 -4.16
CA LEU A 47 -3.41 -12.07 -4.77
C LEU A 47 -4.63 -11.55 -3.99
N ASP A 48 -4.59 -11.55 -2.67
CA ASP A 48 -5.63 -11.01 -1.81
C ASP A 48 -5.79 -9.50 -2.00
N ASN A 49 -4.67 -8.77 -2.07
CA ASN A 49 -4.64 -7.34 -2.34
C ASN A 49 -5.20 -7.00 -3.72
N VAL A 50 -4.85 -7.76 -4.76
CA VAL A 50 -5.40 -7.59 -6.12
C VAL A 50 -6.93 -7.74 -6.13
N ILE A 51 -7.48 -8.68 -5.38
CA ILE A 51 -8.94 -8.87 -5.28
C ILE A 51 -9.58 -7.64 -4.61
N GLY A 52 -8.93 -7.08 -3.57
CA GLY A 52 -9.41 -5.89 -2.86
C GLY A 52 -9.20 -4.58 -3.60
N PHE A 53 -8.29 -4.53 -4.56
CA PHE A 53 -7.81 -3.31 -5.20
C PHE A 53 -8.91 -2.43 -5.79
N SER A 54 -9.94 -3.04 -6.37
CA SER A 54 -11.07 -2.32 -6.96
C SER A 54 -12.05 -1.71 -5.94
N SER A 55 -11.93 -2.06 -4.67
CA SER A 55 -12.80 -1.55 -3.59
C SER A 55 -12.15 -0.46 -2.75
N ILE A 56 -10.89 -0.12 -3.00
CA ILE A 56 -10.16 0.95 -2.32
C ILE A 56 -10.41 2.27 -3.06
N GLU A 57 -10.68 3.33 -2.31
CA GLU A 57 -10.83 4.68 -2.83
C GLU A 57 -9.52 5.47 -2.70
N VAL A 58 -9.33 6.49 -3.55
CA VAL A 58 -8.14 7.35 -3.55
C VAL A 58 -7.88 7.96 -2.17
N ALA A 59 -8.93 8.38 -1.45
CA ALA A 59 -8.82 8.92 -0.09
C ALA A 59 -8.08 7.99 0.88
N GLU A 60 -8.11 6.69 0.62
CA GLU A 60 -7.51 5.71 1.49
C GLU A 60 -6.01 5.49 1.24
N ALA A 61 -5.54 5.80 0.03
CA ALA A 61 -4.16 5.55 -0.41
C ALA A 61 -3.37 6.84 -0.70
N MET A 62 -4.03 8.02 -0.70
CA MET A 62 -3.39 9.30 -1.03
C MET A 62 -2.48 9.81 0.10
N VAL A 63 -1.47 10.58 -0.29
CA VAL A 63 -0.73 11.46 0.61
C VAL A 63 -1.61 12.67 0.93
N PRO A 64 -1.95 12.93 2.19
CA PRO A 64 -2.83 14.05 2.57
C PRO A 64 -2.15 15.40 2.33
N ARG A 65 -2.96 16.44 2.15
CA ARG A 65 -2.51 17.81 1.88
C ARG A 65 -1.39 18.30 2.80
N ALA A 66 -1.45 17.98 4.08
CA ALA A 66 -0.48 18.43 5.07
C ALA A 66 0.95 17.92 4.80
N ASP A 67 1.07 16.77 4.12
CA ASP A 67 2.34 16.10 3.85
C ASP A 67 2.85 16.34 2.43
N ILE A 68 2.13 17.12 1.60
CA ILE A 68 2.54 17.41 0.24
C ILE A 68 3.78 18.30 0.23
N VAL A 69 4.85 17.80 -0.37
CA VAL A 69 6.02 18.59 -0.74
C VAL A 69 5.85 19.13 -2.16
N ALA A 70 5.66 20.45 -2.29
CA ALA A 70 5.46 21.13 -3.56
C ALA A 70 6.40 22.33 -3.71
N ILE A 71 6.51 22.87 -4.93
CA ILE A 71 7.36 24.02 -5.26
C ILE A 71 6.55 25.13 -5.93
N PRO A 72 6.82 26.41 -5.64
CA PRO A 72 6.16 27.52 -6.31
C PRO A 72 6.68 27.71 -7.74
N GLU A 73 5.81 28.22 -8.63
CA GLU A 73 6.17 28.52 -10.03
C GLU A 73 7.30 29.54 -10.20
N THR A 74 7.63 30.29 -9.15
CA THR A 74 8.69 31.31 -9.15
C THR A 74 10.03 30.80 -8.61
N ILE A 75 10.14 29.47 -8.35
CA ILE A 75 11.34 28.88 -7.75
C ILE A 75 12.58 29.01 -8.65
N THR A 76 13.73 29.30 -8.06
CA THR A 76 15.02 29.27 -8.77
C THR A 76 15.56 27.83 -8.88
N LEU A 77 16.37 27.55 -9.90
CA LEU A 77 16.98 26.22 -10.10
C LEU A 77 17.69 25.69 -8.83
N LYS A 78 18.51 26.53 -8.19
CA LYS A 78 19.25 26.16 -6.97
C LYS A 78 18.33 25.75 -5.83
N LYS A 79 17.24 26.48 -5.60
CA LYS A 79 16.24 26.13 -4.58
C LYS A 79 15.49 24.86 -4.97
N CYS A 80 15.11 24.71 -6.25
CA CYS A 80 14.43 23.53 -6.76
C CYS A 80 15.25 22.26 -6.53
N ILE A 81 16.54 22.27 -6.88
CA ILE A 81 17.46 21.15 -6.62
C ILE A 81 17.55 20.86 -5.10
N SER A 82 17.59 21.90 -4.26
CA SER A 82 17.66 21.71 -2.81
C SER A 82 16.41 21.03 -2.26
N VAL A 83 15.21 21.38 -2.80
CA VAL A 83 13.94 20.72 -2.40
C VAL A 83 13.97 19.25 -2.84
N PHE A 84 14.30 18.94 -4.10
CA PHE A 84 14.39 17.56 -4.59
C PHE A 84 15.35 16.71 -3.75
N ARG A 85 16.53 17.25 -3.41
CA ARG A 85 17.52 16.55 -2.59
C ARG A 85 17.03 16.24 -1.18
N ARG A 86 16.27 17.17 -0.57
CA ARG A 86 15.74 16.99 0.78
C ARG A 86 14.52 16.08 0.81
N ALA A 87 13.64 16.21 -0.17
CA ALA A 87 12.41 15.43 -0.26
C ALA A 87 12.65 14.00 -0.74
N ALA A 88 13.74 13.75 -1.48
CA ALA A 88 14.07 12.46 -2.11
C ALA A 88 12.97 11.92 -3.06
N HIS A 89 12.07 12.79 -3.55
CA HIS A 89 11.01 12.41 -4.48
C HIS A 89 11.46 12.56 -5.93
N SER A 90 10.92 11.76 -6.84
CA SER A 90 11.17 11.88 -8.28
C SER A 90 10.34 12.97 -8.95
N ARG A 91 9.18 13.32 -8.38
CA ARG A 91 8.21 14.29 -8.91
C ARG A 91 7.77 15.24 -7.81
N LEU A 92 7.67 16.52 -8.14
CA LEU A 92 7.13 17.53 -7.23
C LEU A 92 6.03 18.31 -7.94
N PRO A 93 4.86 18.50 -7.30
CA PRO A 93 3.83 19.42 -7.76
C PRO A 93 4.37 20.85 -7.83
N VAL A 94 3.89 21.62 -8.82
CA VAL A 94 4.18 23.04 -8.96
C VAL A 94 2.88 23.80 -8.75
N TYR A 95 2.91 24.77 -7.84
CA TYR A 95 1.74 25.58 -7.52
C TYR A 95 1.95 27.06 -7.82
N LYS A 96 0.84 27.75 -8.07
CA LYS A 96 0.77 29.20 -8.22
C LYS A 96 0.02 29.82 -7.03
N GLY A 97 0.68 30.72 -6.32
CA GLY A 97 0.09 31.32 -5.12
C GLY A 97 -0.07 30.36 -3.95
N THR A 98 -1.05 29.46 -3.99
CA THR A 98 -1.36 28.47 -2.95
C THR A 98 -1.35 27.04 -3.49
N LEU A 99 -1.36 26.05 -2.59
CA LEU A 99 -1.47 24.62 -2.97
C LEU A 99 -2.80 24.29 -3.66
N ASP A 100 -3.80 25.16 -3.60
CA ASP A 100 -5.07 24.92 -4.29
C ASP A 100 -4.99 25.22 -5.79
N GLU A 101 -3.94 25.90 -6.25
CA GLU A 101 -3.69 26.17 -7.66
C GLU A 101 -2.47 25.38 -8.15
N ILE A 102 -2.59 24.06 -8.28
CA ILE A 102 -1.54 23.22 -8.85
C ILE A 102 -1.58 23.37 -10.38
N ILE A 103 -0.48 23.85 -10.97
CA ILE A 103 -0.35 24.09 -12.42
C ILE A 103 0.30 22.91 -13.16
N GLY A 104 0.80 21.92 -12.43
CA GLY A 104 1.43 20.73 -12.99
C GLY A 104 2.47 20.13 -12.04
N MET A 105 3.38 19.36 -12.59
CA MET A 105 4.49 18.77 -11.83
C MET A 105 5.82 18.94 -12.56
N VAL A 106 6.93 18.82 -11.84
CA VAL A 106 8.28 18.75 -12.41
C VAL A 106 8.91 17.41 -12.03
N HIS A 107 9.59 16.79 -12.99
CA HIS A 107 10.34 15.55 -12.75
C HIS A 107 11.82 15.88 -12.52
N VAL A 108 12.47 15.24 -11.55
CA VAL A 108 13.88 15.46 -11.22
C VAL A 108 14.82 15.33 -12.42
N LYS A 109 14.54 14.42 -13.37
CA LYS A 109 15.33 14.25 -14.59
C LYS A 109 15.33 15.51 -15.48
N ASP A 110 14.23 16.26 -15.52
CA ASP A 110 14.14 17.47 -16.32
C ASP A 110 14.96 18.61 -15.69
N ILE A 111 15.03 18.65 -14.36
CA ILE A 111 15.86 19.60 -13.62
C ILE A 111 17.34 19.32 -13.83
N LEU A 112 17.76 18.03 -13.86
CA LEU A 112 19.15 17.65 -14.11
C LEU A 112 19.68 18.16 -15.46
N ALA A 113 18.82 18.30 -16.47
CA ALA A 113 19.22 18.87 -17.76
C ALA A 113 19.72 20.33 -17.65
N TYR A 114 19.35 21.05 -16.61
CA TYR A 114 19.77 22.44 -16.35
C TYR A 114 20.89 22.57 -15.32
N TRP A 115 21.52 21.48 -14.88
CA TRP A 115 22.51 21.48 -13.79
C TRP A 115 23.63 22.51 -13.94
N HIS A 116 24.02 22.85 -15.20
CA HIS A 116 25.04 23.87 -15.52
C HIS A 116 24.48 25.09 -16.27
N ALA A 117 23.13 25.20 -16.39
CA ALA A 117 22.45 26.18 -17.21
C ALA A 117 21.51 27.07 -16.39
N GLU A 118 21.91 27.51 -15.20
CA GLU A 118 21.10 28.22 -14.23
C GLU A 118 20.47 29.52 -14.81
N LYS A 119 21.19 30.22 -15.72
CA LYS A 119 20.71 31.47 -16.33
C LYS A 119 19.56 31.28 -17.32
N THR A 120 19.37 30.08 -17.85
CA THR A 120 18.35 29.76 -18.85
C THR A 120 17.21 28.94 -18.27
N PHE A 121 17.26 28.64 -16.97
CA PHE A 121 16.21 27.86 -16.30
C PHE A 121 14.93 28.69 -16.14
N ILE A 122 13.88 28.21 -16.75
CA ILE A 122 12.51 28.71 -16.60
C ILE A 122 11.64 27.49 -16.28
N ILE A 123 11.04 27.46 -15.10
CA ILE A 123 10.31 26.28 -14.61
C ILE A 123 9.14 25.93 -15.53
N GLN A 124 8.47 26.90 -16.14
CA GLN A 124 7.36 26.72 -17.06
C GLN A 124 7.72 25.81 -18.27
N ASN A 125 9.00 25.79 -18.66
CA ASN A 125 9.47 24.96 -19.78
C ASN A 125 9.60 23.48 -19.41
N VAL A 126 9.57 23.14 -18.13
CA VAL A 126 9.76 21.77 -17.63
C VAL A 126 8.52 21.25 -16.88
N ILE A 127 7.48 22.07 -16.76
CA ILE A 127 6.22 21.62 -16.15
C ILE A 127 5.54 20.60 -17.04
N ARG A 128 5.14 19.49 -16.45
CA ARG A 128 4.34 18.42 -17.06
C ARG A 128 2.93 18.43 -16.48
N LYS A 129 1.99 17.91 -17.25
CA LYS A 129 0.60 17.73 -16.80
C LYS A 129 0.51 16.74 -15.64
N VAL A 130 -0.50 16.93 -14.81
CA VAL A 130 -0.95 16.00 -13.77
C VAL A 130 -2.35 15.51 -14.10
N ILE A 131 -2.76 14.41 -13.49
CA ILE A 131 -4.16 13.97 -13.48
C ILE A 131 -4.85 14.67 -12.32
N ILE A 132 -6.14 14.90 -12.44
CA ILE A 132 -7.00 15.37 -11.35
C ILE A 132 -7.98 14.25 -11.02
N SER A 133 -8.07 13.88 -9.75
CA SER A 133 -9.01 12.89 -9.25
C SER A 133 -9.76 13.41 -8.03
N THR A 134 -10.78 12.69 -7.58
CA THR A 134 -11.52 12.98 -6.35
C THR A 134 -11.23 11.94 -5.28
N PRO A 135 -11.46 12.23 -3.99
CA PRO A 135 -11.26 11.27 -2.91
C PRO A 135 -12.00 9.94 -3.09
N SER A 136 -13.21 9.97 -3.68
CA SER A 136 -14.06 8.80 -3.92
C SER A 136 -13.77 8.05 -5.22
N THR A 137 -12.75 8.45 -5.98
CA THR A 137 -12.34 7.73 -7.19
C THR A 137 -11.79 6.35 -6.81
N PRO A 138 -12.26 5.23 -7.42
CA PRO A 138 -11.64 3.92 -7.23
C PRO A 138 -10.18 3.94 -7.72
N ILE A 139 -9.24 3.42 -6.90
CA ILE A 139 -7.83 3.41 -7.29
C ILE A 139 -7.55 2.58 -8.56
N SER A 140 -8.38 1.58 -8.84
CA SER A 140 -8.31 0.79 -10.07
C SER A 140 -8.52 1.62 -11.33
N ASP A 141 -9.45 2.58 -11.28
CA ASP A 141 -9.78 3.44 -12.41
C ASP A 141 -8.67 4.48 -12.63
N LEU A 142 -8.20 5.08 -11.53
CA LEU A 142 -7.06 6.00 -11.56
C LEU A 142 -5.79 5.31 -12.09
N PHE A 143 -5.54 4.07 -11.68
CA PHE A 143 -4.40 3.29 -12.18
C PHE A 143 -4.47 3.07 -13.69
N GLN A 144 -5.65 2.75 -14.23
CA GLN A 144 -5.83 2.61 -15.68
C GLN A 144 -5.61 3.95 -16.40
N GLU A 145 -6.11 5.06 -15.87
CA GLU A 145 -5.90 6.39 -16.42
C GLU A 145 -4.42 6.77 -16.44
N MET A 146 -3.69 6.57 -15.33
CA MET A 146 -2.24 6.81 -15.25
C MET A 146 -1.45 6.00 -16.29
N ARG A 147 -1.82 4.74 -16.49
CA ARG A 147 -1.20 3.88 -17.53
C ARG A 147 -1.48 4.38 -18.93
N ASN A 148 -2.72 4.75 -19.24
CA ASN A 148 -3.13 5.18 -20.58
C ASN A 148 -2.52 6.54 -20.95
N THR A 149 -2.48 7.48 -20.00
CA THR A 149 -1.95 8.83 -20.20
C THR A 149 -0.43 8.91 -20.03
N LYS A 150 0.19 7.90 -19.40
CA LYS A 150 1.61 7.89 -18.97
C LYS A 150 1.94 9.04 -18.01
N VAL A 151 0.96 9.48 -17.25
CA VAL A 151 1.10 10.48 -16.19
C VAL A 151 0.99 9.75 -14.84
N HIS A 152 2.05 9.80 -14.04
CA HIS A 152 2.20 8.98 -12.84
C HIS A 152 1.99 9.78 -11.55
N LEU A 153 1.28 10.89 -11.62
CA LEU A 153 0.91 11.72 -10.47
C LEU A 153 -0.47 12.30 -10.68
N SER A 154 -1.35 12.13 -9.70
CA SER A 154 -2.65 12.78 -9.63
C SER A 154 -2.72 13.72 -8.44
N ILE A 155 -3.35 14.87 -8.62
CA ILE A 155 -3.76 15.76 -7.55
C ILE A 155 -5.20 15.40 -7.19
N VAL A 156 -5.45 15.19 -5.92
CA VAL A 156 -6.79 14.91 -5.40
C VAL A 156 -7.44 16.22 -4.98
N VAL A 157 -8.62 16.49 -5.49
CA VAL A 157 -9.36 17.73 -5.22
C VAL A 157 -10.67 17.46 -4.51
N ASP A 158 -11.01 18.31 -3.57
CA ASP A 158 -12.28 18.30 -2.86
C ASP A 158 -13.43 18.90 -3.71
N GLU A 159 -14.66 18.94 -3.15
CA GLU A 159 -15.87 19.43 -3.81
C GLU A 159 -15.81 20.94 -4.07
N HIS A 160 -14.90 21.66 -3.43
CA HIS A 160 -14.70 23.10 -3.56
C HIS A 160 -13.56 23.45 -4.53
N GLY A 161 -12.89 22.43 -5.07
CA GLY A 161 -11.74 22.57 -5.95
C GLY A 161 -10.43 22.82 -5.21
N GLY A 162 -10.40 22.67 -3.89
CA GLY A 162 -9.19 22.72 -3.07
C GLY A 162 -8.39 21.42 -3.20
N THR A 163 -7.07 21.50 -3.03
CA THR A 163 -6.21 20.30 -3.00
C THR A 163 -6.39 19.58 -1.66
N ASP A 164 -6.87 18.36 -1.71
CA ASP A 164 -7.06 17.48 -0.55
C ASP A 164 -5.86 16.54 -0.34
N GLY A 165 -5.22 16.12 -1.44
CA GLY A 165 -4.06 15.25 -1.39
C GLY A 165 -3.37 15.13 -2.74
N LEU A 166 -2.42 14.19 -2.81
CA LEU A 166 -1.86 13.69 -4.06
C LEU A 166 -1.68 12.17 -3.99
N ILE A 167 -1.63 11.53 -5.14
CA ILE A 167 -1.36 10.10 -5.22
C ILE A 167 -0.52 9.82 -6.46
N THR A 168 0.42 8.90 -6.33
CA THR A 168 1.31 8.48 -7.40
C THR A 168 1.01 7.04 -7.84
N ILE A 169 1.55 6.64 -9.00
CA ILE A 169 1.40 5.25 -9.46
C ILE A 169 2.13 4.27 -8.53
N GLU A 170 3.18 4.74 -7.88
CA GLU A 170 3.95 3.99 -6.90
C GLU A 170 3.07 3.65 -5.68
N ASP A 171 2.28 4.61 -5.16
CA ASP A 171 1.33 4.39 -4.05
C ASP A 171 0.24 3.37 -4.44
N LEU A 172 -0.26 3.46 -5.69
CA LEU A 172 -1.24 2.50 -6.21
C LEU A 172 -0.68 1.08 -6.32
N LEU A 173 0.60 0.94 -6.71
CA LEU A 173 1.26 -0.35 -6.78
C LEU A 173 1.53 -0.92 -5.39
N GLU A 174 1.81 -0.07 -4.41
CA GLU A 174 2.00 -0.47 -3.02
C GLU A 174 0.75 -1.14 -2.43
N GLU A 175 -0.44 -0.69 -2.81
CA GLU A 175 -1.70 -1.35 -2.41
C GLU A 175 -1.81 -2.80 -2.93
N ILE A 176 -1.10 -3.16 -4.00
CA ILE A 176 -1.04 -4.52 -4.54
C ILE A 176 0.11 -5.32 -3.92
N THR A 177 1.31 -4.74 -3.95
CA THR A 177 2.54 -5.45 -3.55
C THR A 177 2.74 -5.49 -2.03
N GLY A 178 2.10 -4.59 -1.30
CA GLY A 178 2.49 -4.20 0.05
C GLY A 178 3.74 -3.33 0.02
N GLU A 179 4.23 -2.90 1.18
CA GLU A 179 5.51 -2.18 1.27
C GLU A 179 6.59 -2.99 0.55
N ILE A 180 7.16 -2.43 -0.52
CA ILE A 180 8.31 -3.01 -1.21
C ILE A 180 9.51 -2.71 -0.31
N GLU A 181 10.08 -3.77 0.25
CA GLU A 181 11.32 -3.66 1.02
C GLU A 181 12.40 -3.07 0.10
N ASP A 182 13.10 -2.01 0.55
CA ASP A 182 14.20 -1.39 -0.19
C ASP A 182 15.35 -2.40 -0.32
N GLU A 183 16.02 -2.44 -1.48
CA GLU A 183 17.20 -3.29 -1.73
C GLU A 183 18.33 -3.04 -0.72
N HIS A 184 18.27 -1.93 0.01
CA HIS A 184 19.19 -1.57 1.08
C HIS A 184 18.76 -2.05 2.46
N ASP A 185 17.56 -2.59 2.63
CA ASP A 185 17.10 -3.23 3.87
C ASP A 185 17.69 -4.65 4.01
N THR A 186 19.03 -4.69 4.01
CA THR A 186 19.78 -5.91 4.30
C THR A 186 19.45 -6.40 5.70
N ASN A 187 18.78 -7.55 5.78
CA ASN A 187 18.39 -8.28 6.98
C ASN A 187 17.21 -7.68 7.77
N TYR A 188 16.00 -7.76 7.22
CA TYR A 188 14.85 -7.90 8.09
C TYR A 188 14.98 -9.25 8.82
N ASN A 189 15.64 -9.22 9.97
CA ASN A 189 15.37 -10.20 10.98
C ASN A 189 13.91 -9.96 11.38
N LEU A 190 12.98 -10.72 10.82
CA LEU A 190 11.57 -10.73 11.25
C LEU A 190 11.47 -10.88 12.77
N ILE A 191 12.55 -11.31 13.38
CA ILE A 191 12.73 -11.50 14.83
C ILE A 191 13.97 -10.71 15.25
N VAL A 192 13.79 -9.60 15.96
CA VAL A 192 14.86 -8.80 16.55
C VAL A 192 14.88 -9.04 18.06
N PRO A 193 15.94 -9.67 18.60
CA PRO A 193 16.06 -9.81 20.05
C PRO A 193 16.16 -8.44 20.74
N ASP A 194 15.31 -8.22 21.74
CA ASP A 194 15.46 -7.04 22.61
C ASP A 194 16.55 -7.32 23.65
N LYS A 195 17.58 -6.49 23.64
CA LYS A 195 18.75 -6.66 24.51
C LYS A 195 18.45 -6.40 26.00
N VAL A 196 17.27 -5.86 26.32
CA VAL A 196 16.95 -5.37 27.69
C VAL A 196 16.30 -6.45 28.53
N ASP A 197 15.39 -7.25 27.98
CA ASP A 197 14.51 -8.12 28.76
C ASP A 197 14.31 -9.53 28.19
N ASN A 198 15.23 -9.98 27.32
CA ASN A 198 15.18 -11.30 26.68
C ASN A 198 13.88 -11.57 25.89
N SER A 199 13.21 -10.50 25.45
CA SER A 199 12.07 -10.54 24.55
C SER A 199 12.51 -10.43 23.11
N ILE A 200 11.57 -10.61 22.18
CA ILE A 200 11.80 -10.33 20.76
C ILE A 200 10.81 -9.29 20.26
N ILE A 201 11.26 -8.46 19.34
CA ILE A 201 10.40 -7.57 18.57
C ILE A 201 10.27 -8.19 17.18
N VAL A 202 9.02 -8.37 16.73
CA VAL A 202 8.73 -9.01 15.45
C VAL A 202 7.84 -8.12 14.60
N ASP A 203 8.03 -8.19 13.29
CA ASP A 203 7.04 -7.67 12.34
C ASP A 203 5.75 -8.50 12.45
N ALA A 204 4.60 -7.85 12.46
CA ALA A 204 3.31 -8.54 12.57
C ALA A 204 3.01 -9.47 11.39
N ARG A 205 3.70 -9.29 10.27
CA ARG A 205 3.62 -10.15 9.07
C ARG A 205 4.40 -11.46 9.22
N ILE A 206 5.14 -11.65 10.30
CA ILE A 206 5.89 -12.90 10.52
C ILE A 206 4.96 -14.10 10.38
N PRO A 207 5.31 -15.11 9.56
CA PRO A 207 4.57 -16.36 9.50
C PRO A 207 4.51 -17.03 10.88
N ILE A 208 3.34 -17.49 11.28
CA ILE A 208 3.16 -18.19 12.57
C ILE A 208 4.12 -19.37 12.68
N ALA A 209 4.31 -20.10 11.59
CA ALA A 209 5.22 -21.25 11.56
C ALA A 209 6.69 -20.90 11.89
N GLU A 210 7.15 -19.69 11.56
CA GLU A 210 8.50 -19.25 11.93
C GLU A 210 8.58 -18.92 13.43
N LEU A 211 7.54 -18.32 14.01
CA LEU A 211 7.48 -18.03 15.42
C LEU A 211 7.33 -19.32 16.25
N GLU A 212 6.53 -20.27 15.78
CA GLU A 212 6.39 -21.62 16.35
C GLU A 212 7.74 -22.36 16.36
N LYS A 213 8.48 -22.28 15.25
CA LYS A 213 9.82 -22.84 15.14
C LYS A 213 10.81 -22.17 16.10
N TYR A 214 10.74 -20.83 16.21
CA TYR A 214 11.62 -20.07 17.11
C TYR A 214 11.41 -20.44 18.58
N TYR A 215 10.16 -20.57 19.01
CA TYR A 215 9.79 -20.88 20.38
C TYR A 215 9.62 -22.39 20.64
N ASN A 216 9.75 -23.24 19.62
CA ASN A 216 9.47 -24.68 19.67
C ASN A 216 8.12 -25.00 20.33
N CYS A 217 7.07 -24.32 19.90
CA CYS A 217 5.70 -24.46 20.44
C CYS A 217 4.65 -24.35 19.34
N THR A 218 3.42 -24.73 19.65
CA THR A 218 2.26 -24.53 18.78
C THR A 218 1.48 -23.29 19.23
N LEU A 219 1.24 -22.37 18.32
CA LEU A 219 0.50 -21.12 18.57
C LEU A 219 -0.96 -21.18 18.11
N ILE A 220 -1.27 -22.06 17.18
CA ILE A 220 -2.56 -22.06 16.51
C ILE A 220 -3.04 -23.50 16.29
N ASP A 221 -4.35 -23.70 16.42
CA ASP A 221 -4.98 -24.95 15.98
C ASP A 221 -4.94 -25.01 14.44
N PRO A 222 -4.54 -26.12 13.82
CA PRO A 222 -4.48 -26.29 12.37
C PRO A 222 -5.79 -26.00 11.63
N SER A 223 -6.92 -26.01 12.34
CA SER A 223 -8.24 -25.68 11.77
C SER A 223 -8.46 -24.18 11.58
N ILE A 224 -7.65 -23.32 12.24
CA ILE A 224 -7.75 -21.86 12.12
C ILE A 224 -6.94 -21.40 10.91
N ASP A 225 -7.61 -20.77 9.95
CA ASP A 225 -6.99 -20.29 8.71
C ASP A 225 -6.35 -18.90 8.87
N VAL A 226 -5.23 -18.85 9.59
CA VAL A 226 -4.45 -17.63 9.83
C VAL A 226 -2.98 -17.95 9.62
N ASP A 227 -2.27 -17.12 8.83
CA ASP A 227 -0.89 -17.38 8.45
C ASP A 227 0.14 -16.52 9.19
N THR A 228 -0.25 -15.35 9.75
CA THR A 228 0.69 -14.39 10.38
C THR A 228 0.32 -14.09 11.82
N LEU A 229 1.32 -13.62 12.60
CA LEU A 229 1.10 -13.21 13.98
C LEU A 229 0.08 -12.05 14.09
N GLY A 230 0.16 -11.07 13.21
CA GLY A 230 -0.83 -9.98 13.15
C GLY A 230 -2.23 -10.47 12.87
N GLY A 231 -2.38 -11.43 11.95
CA GLY A 231 -3.62 -12.10 11.67
C GLY A 231 -4.16 -12.90 12.85
N LEU A 232 -3.27 -13.59 13.61
CA LEU A 232 -3.65 -14.32 14.81
C LEU A 232 -4.19 -13.38 15.90
N ILE A 233 -3.53 -12.25 16.10
CA ILE A 233 -3.98 -11.24 17.04
C ILE A 233 -5.33 -10.66 16.62
N PHE A 234 -5.48 -10.34 15.33
CA PHE A 234 -6.75 -9.87 14.80
C PHE A 234 -7.87 -10.92 14.95
N TYR A 235 -7.55 -12.19 14.75
CA TYR A 235 -8.51 -13.28 14.96
C TYR A 235 -9.02 -13.34 16.40
N PHE A 236 -8.16 -13.12 17.41
CA PHE A 236 -8.55 -13.09 18.82
C PHE A 236 -9.31 -11.81 19.21
N GLU A 237 -8.82 -10.64 18.75
CA GLU A 237 -9.34 -9.34 19.17
C GLU A 237 -10.53 -8.84 18.34
N LYS A 238 -10.77 -9.42 17.14
CA LYS A 238 -11.78 -9.03 16.15
C LYS A 238 -11.66 -7.59 15.62
N SER A 239 -10.57 -6.91 15.96
CA SER A 239 -10.24 -5.54 15.53
C SER A 239 -8.74 -5.33 15.64
N VAL A 240 -8.23 -4.27 15.00
CA VAL A 240 -6.84 -3.85 15.21
C VAL A 240 -6.72 -3.25 16.62
N PRO A 241 -5.89 -3.84 17.50
CA PRO A 241 -5.73 -3.34 18.86
C PRO A 241 -4.87 -2.07 18.91
N GLU A 242 -5.12 -1.23 19.91
CA GLU A 242 -4.34 -0.02 20.15
C GLU A 242 -2.89 -0.32 20.55
N VAL A 243 -1.99 0.61 20.25
CA VAL A 243 -0.59 0.55 20.68
C VAL A 243 -0.50 0.47 22.22
N GLY A 244 0.34 -0.42 22.71
CA GLY A 244 0.51 -0.69 24.14
C GLY A 244 -0.36 -1.81 24.70
N LYS A 245 -1.38 -2.28 23.99
CA LYS A 245 -2.24 -3.38 24.43
C LYS A 245 -1.44 -4.67 24.59
N LEU A 246 -1.73 -5.39 25.68
CA LEU A 246 -1.14 -6.70 26.01
C LEU A 246 -2.16 -7.80 25.77
N ILE A 247 -1.79 -8.77 24.94
CA ILE A 247 -2.61 -9.94 24.61
C ILE A 247 -1.89 -11.18 25.13
N LYS A 248 -2.55 -11.93 26.01
CA LYS A 248 -2.02 -13.15 26.61
C LYS A 248 -2.47 -14.36 25.80
N HIS A 249 -1.51 -15.13 25.32
CA HIS A 249 -1.77 -16.39 24.65
C HIS A 249 -1.86 -17.55 25.64
N ALA A 250 -2.63 -18.57 25.31
CA ALA A 250 -2.88 -19.74 26.17
C ALA A 250 -1.60 -20.50 26.54
N ASN A 251 -0.59 -20.50 25.66
CA ASN A 251 0.69 -21.15 25.90
C ASN A 251 1.66 -20.36 26.78
N GLY A 252 1.27 -19.18 27.28
CA GLY A 252 2.08 -18.37 28.19
C GLY A 252 2.86 -17.23 27.51
N LEU A 253 2.86 -17.13 26.19
CA LEU A 253 3.40 -15.96 25.49
C LEU A 253 2.49 -14.74 25.68
N ILE A 254 3.12 -13.56 25.70
CA ILE A 254 2.43 -12.27 25.79
C ILE A 254 2.86 -11.42 24.61
N PHE A 255 1.88 -10.95 23.86
CA PHE A 255 2.06 -10.08 22.70
C PHE A 255 1.72 -8.64 23.11
N LYS A 256 2.69 -7.74 23.01
CA LYS A 256 2.49 -6.29 23.23
C LYS A 256 2.52 -5.59 21.89
N ILE A 257 1.46 -4.86 21.57
CA ILE A 257 1.40 -4.06 20.35
C ILE A 257 2.34 -2.87 20.50
N MET A 258 3.35 -2.80 19.63
CA MET A 258 4.34 -1.73 19.64
C MET A 258 4.01 -0.65 18.60
N GLU A 259 3.44 -1.07 17.48
CA GLU A 259 3.06 -0.18 16.39
C GLU A 259 1.84 -0.76 15.64
N SER A 260 0.82 0.06 15.41
CA SER A 260 -0.36 -0.26 14.59
C SER A 260 -0.92 1.01 13.95
N ASP A 261 -1.63 0.85 12.86
CA ASP A 261 -2.47 1.87 12.24
C ASP A 261 -3.95 1.44 12.25
N MET A 262 -4.83 2.21 11.61
CA MET A 262 -6.27 1.92 11.59
C MET A 262 -6.63 0.60 10.88
N ARG A 263 -5.73 0.05 10.05
CA ARG A 263 -5.97 -1.12 9.21
C ARG A 263 -5.21 -2.36 9.65
N ARG A 264 -4.00 -2.19 10.24
CA ARG A 264 -3.12 -3.32 10.55
C ARG A 264 -2.20 -3.08 11.75
N ILE A 265 -1.75 -4.19 12.32
CA ILE A 265 -0.67 -4.22 13.29
C ILE A 265 0.65 -4.25 12.51
N LYS A 266 1.64 -3.45 12.94
CA LYS A 266 2.96 -3.39 12.29
C LYS A 266 4.04 -4.11 13.08
N LYS A 267 4.18 -3.80 14.38
CA LYS A 267 5.23 -4.37 15.25
C LYS A 267 4.66 -4.89 16.55
N ILE A 268 5.14 -6.04 16.96
CA ILE A 268 4.72 -6.75 18.16
C ILE A 268 5.95 -7.14 18.97
N LYS A 269 5.95 -6.83 20.25
CA LYS A 269 6.92 -7.37 21.21
C LYS A 269 6.36 -8.65 21.80
N VAL A 270 7.14 -9.72 21.70
CA VAL A 270 6.78 -11.05 22.23
C VAL A 270 7.63 -11.32 23.47
N THR A 271 6.94 -11.59 24.59
CA THR A 271 7.57 -11.90 25.88
C THR A 271 7.01 -13.20 26.44
N GLY A 272 7.72 -13.78 27.39
CA GLY A 272 7.32 -15.01 28.07
C GLY A 272 8.01 -16.25 27.49
N SER A 273 7.81 -17.36 28.20
CA SER A 273 8.29 -18.69 27.77
C SER A 273 7.07 -19.57 27.53
N PRO A 274 6.96 -20.22 26.38
CA PRO A 274 5.84 -21.10 26.13
C PRO A 274 5.85 -22.28 27.12
N LYS A 275 4.67 -22.62 27.60
CA LYS A 275 4.50 -23.89 28.32
C LYS A 275 4.57 -25.00 27.28
N VAL A 276 5.49 -25.92 27.49
CA VAL A 276 5.65 -27.14 26.69
C VAL A 276 4.46 -28.06 26.92
#